data_ad88ca0803c86184d66f2b3fcd981ae9
#
_entry.id   ad88ca0803c86184d66f2b3fcd981ae9
#
_cell.length_a   1.000
_cell.length_b   1.000
_cell.length_c   1.000
_cell.angle_alpha   90.00
_cell.angle_beta   90.00
_cell.angle_gamma   90.00
#
_symmetry.space_group_name_H-M   'P 1'
#
loop_
_entity.id
_entity.type
_entity.pdbx_description
1 polymer ?
#
loop_
_entity_poly.entity_id
_entity_poly.type
_entity_poly.pdbx_seq_one_letter_code
_entity_poly.pdbx_strand_id
1 'polypeptide(L)'
;MKFTAYILDVLTESIYPARITIEEGIFKEILPIVVTEETKIDVDGLLVPGFIDSHIHIESSMITPQQFAKIAVRHGTTAVVCDPHEIANVSGIDGIEFMIDNASKVPFNFYFTAPSCVPATAFETSGAVLDAEDISYLLQKDEVVGLAEMMNFPGVIGGDEEVLRKLELARQSGKPIDGHAPLVTGRDLDKYIAQRIVTDHECSNFNEAMEKKAERYENYGS
;
A
#
# COMPACT_ATOMS: atom_id res chain seq x y z
N MET A 1 18.07 13.41 -22.45
CA MET A 1 18.12 12.08 -23.10
C MET A 1 16.96 11.97 -24.08
N LYS A 2 17.18 11.40 -25.27
CA LYS A 2 16.10 11.11 -26.23
C LYS A 2 16.25 9.69 -26.74
N PHE A 3 15.14 8.96 -26.82
CA PHE A 3 15.11 7.58 -27.31
C PHE A 3 13.70 7.20 -27.75
N THR A 4 13.58 6.06 -28.44
CA THR A 4 12.31 5.47 -28.89
C THR A 4 12.07 4.16 -28.19
N ALA A 5 10.82 3.93 -27.76
CA ALA A 5 10.39 2.71 -27.09
C ALA A 5 8.91 2.44 -27.35
N TYR A 6 8.48 1.19 -27.15
CA TYR A 6 7.08 0.92 -26.89
C TYR A 6 6.76 1.26 -25.45
N ILE A 7 5.69 1.99 -25.20
CA ILE A 7 5.24 2.35 -23.85
C ILE A 7 3.87 1.74 -23.54
N LEU A 8 3.65 1.41 -22.29
CA LEU A 8 2.34 1.09 -21.74
C LEU A 8 1.78 2.35 -21.07
N ASP A 9 0.73 2.89 -21.66
CA ASP A 9 -0.07 3.93 -21.03
C ASP A 9 -1.14 3.25 -20.16
N VAL A 10 -0.97 3.32 -18.86
CA VAL A 10 -1.86 2.66 -17.89
C VAL A 10 -3.20 3.37 -17.74
N LEU A 11 -3.31 4.64 -18.17
CA LEU A 11 -4.55 5.41 -18.10
C LEU A 11 -5.47 5.08 -19.27
N THR A 12 -4.90 4.83 -20.45
CA THR A 12 -5.64 4.48 -21.66
C THR A 12 -5.63 2.99 -21.96
N GLU A 13 -4.94 2.19 -21.13
CA GLU A 13 -4.75 0.74 -21.29
C GLU A 13 -4.21 0.37 -22.70
N SER A 14 -3.35 1.22 -23.25
CA SER A 14 -2.84 1.06 -24.59
C SER A 14 -1.31 0.93 -24.64
N ILE A 15 -0.83 0.19 -25.64
CA ILE A 15 0.59 0.06 -25.95
C ILE A 15 0.85 0.71 -27.31
N TYR A 16 1.78 1.65 -27.37
CA TYR A 16 2.15 2.31 -28.62
C TYR A 16 3.63 2.69 -28.64
N PRO A 17 4.25 2.80 -29.83
CA PRO A 17 5.61 3.28 -29.98
C PRO A 17 5.67 4.78 -29.81
N ALA A 18 6.64 5.27 -29.06
CA ALA A 18 6.82 6.69 -28.79
C ALA A 18 8.28 7.13 -28.87
N ARG A 19 8.49 8.40 -29.19
CA ARG A 19 9.75 9.10 -28.95
C ARG A 19 9.65 9.81 -27.62
N ILE A 20 10.62 9.55 -26.76
CA ILE A 20 10.64 10.01 -25.38
C ILE A 20 11.81 10.99 -25.21
N THR A 21 11.52 12.13 -24.59
CA THR A 21 12.51 13.14 -24.23
C THR A 21 12.54 13.31 -22.71
N ILE A 22 13.68 13.08 -22.08
CA ILE A 22 13.91 13.29 -20.64
C ILE A 22 14.96 14.40 -20.49
N GLU A 23 14.62 15.42 -19.70
CA GLU A 23 15.53 16.51 -19.32
C GLU A 23 15.49 16.67 -17.80
N GLU A 24 16.65 16.73 -17.18
CA GLU A 24 16.80 16.88 -15.72
C GLU A 24 15.99 15.83 -14.91
N GLY A 25 15.92 14.59 -15.41
CA GLY A 25 15.18 13.50 -14.75
C GLY A 25 13.67 13.55 -14.94
N ILE A 26 13.15 14.49 -15.73
CA ILE A 26 11.71 14.68 -15.96
C ILE A 26 11.35 14.32 -17.41
N PHE A 27 10.27 13.58 -17.61
CA PHE A 27 9.67 13.37 -18.93
C PHE A 27 9.15 14.71 -19.46
N LYS A 28 9.85 15.28 -20.45
CA LYS A 28 9.43 16.53 -21.10
C LYS A 28 8.43 16.31 -22.22
N GLU A 29 8.58 15.19 -22.92
CA GLU A 29 7.75 14.86 -24.05
C GLU A 29 7.67 13.35 -24.24
N ILE A 30 6.47 12.86 -24.50
CA ILE A 30 6.19 11.49 -24.94
C ILE A 30 5.35 11.64 -26.21
N LEU A 31 5.95 11.43 -27.37
CA LEU A 31 5.35 11.67 -28.67
C LEU A 31 5.09 10.34 -29.39
N PRO A 32 3.83 9.94 -29.61
CA PRO A 32 3.53 8.77 -30.41
C PRO A 32 4.16 8.87 -31.80
N ILE A 33 4.68 7.78 -32.31
CA ILE A 33 5.28 7.70 -33.65
C ILE A 33 4.67 6.58 -34.47
N VAL A 34 4.77 6.69 -35.77
CA VAL A 34 4.46 5.60 -36.69
C VAL A 34 5.74 4.81 -36.94
N VAL A 35 5.69 3.50 -36.73
CA VAL A 35 6.81 2.61 -37.01
C VAL A 35 6.84 2.25 -38.49
N THR A 36 7.97 2.49 -39.15
CA THR A 36 8.27 2.10 -40.52
C THR A 36 9.47 1.14 -40.53
N GLU A 37 9.84 0.57 -41.68
CA GLU A 37 11.02 -0.28 -41.81
C GLU A 37 12.33 0.42 -41.42
N GLU A 38 12.37 1.74 -41.52
CA GLU A 38 13.52 2.56 -41.17
C GLU A 38 13.53 3.00 -39.70
N THR A 39 12.44 2.79 -38.96
CA THR A 39 12.30 3.23 -37.58
C THR A 39 13.12 2.34 -36.66
N LYS A 40 14.13 2.91 -36.03
CA LYS A 40 14.87 2.23 -34.97
C LYS A 40 14.14 2.38 -33.63
N ILE A 41 13.85 1.29 -32.98
CA ILE A 41 13.43 1.25 -31.57
C ILE A 41 14.68 1.06 -30.71
N ASP A 42 14.93 2.01 -29.82
CA ASP A 42 16.20 2.06 -29.04
C ASP A 42 16.14 1.16 -27.80
N VAL A 43 14.96 0.90 -27.28
CA VAL A 43 14.74 0.07 -26.08
C VAL A 43 14.08 -1.25 -26.51
N ASP A 44 14.74 -2.36 -26.24
CA ASP A 44 14.15 -3.68 -26.41
C ASP A 44 13.24 -3.98 -25.23
N GLY A 45 11.94 -4.14 -25.53
CA GLY A 45 10.88 -4.38 -24.54
C GLY A 45 9.87 -3.25 -24.43
N LEU A 46 9.18 -3.24 -23.31
CA LEU A 46 8.09 -2.31 -23.00
C LEU A 46 8.50 -1.38 -21.85
N LEU A 47 8.41 -0.08 -22.10
CA LEU A 47 8.57 0.92 -21.04
C LEU A 47 7.26 1.03 -20.26
N VAL A 48 7.32 0.78 -18.99
CA VAL A 48 6.18 0.84 -18.07
C VAL A 48 6.47 1.83 -16.95
N PRO A 49 5.45 2.37 -16.26
CA PRO A 49 5.65 3.07 -14.99
C PRO A 49 6.40 2.18 -13.97
N GLY A 50 7.15 2.80 -13.08
CA GLY A 50 7.76 2.06 -11.96
C GLY A 50 6.70 1.37 -11.12
N PHE A 51 7.00 0.19 -10.62
CA PHE A 51 6.06 -0.58 -9.80
C PHE A 51 5.85 0.07 -8.44
N ILE A 52 4.63 -0.07 -7.94
CA ILE A 52 4.23 0.30 -6.58
C ILE A 52 3.88 -1.00 -5.86
N ASP A 53 4.60 -1.30 -4.78
CA ASP A 53 4.19 -2.36 -3.86
C ASP A 53 3.16 -1.78 -2.90
N SER A 54 1.94 -2.27 -2.98
CA SER A 54 0.80 -1.69 -2.26
C SER A 54 0.65 -2.19 -0.82
N HIS A 55 1.44 -3.18 -0.41
CA HIS A 55 1.45 -3.68 0.97
C HIS A 55 2.75 -4.43 1.26
N ILE A 56 3.54 -3.91 2.20
CA ILE A 56 4.81 -4.54 2.58
C ILE A 56 5.17 -4.26 4.04
N HIS A 57 5.83 -5.24 4.68
CA HIS A 57 6.51 -5.10 5.96
C HIS A 57 8.02 -5.09 5.69
N ILE A 58 8.64 -3.92 5.68
CA ILE A 58 10.07 -3.77 5.35
C ILE A 58 10.93 -4.48 6.38
N GLU A 59 10.54 -4.42 7.65
CA GLU A 59 11.23 -5.05 8.77
C GLU A 59 11.35 -6.58 8.65
N SER A 60 10.40 -7.25 7.98
CA SER A 60 10.48 -8.69 7.65
C SER A 60 11.70 -9.05 6.83
N SER A 61 12.21 -8.10 6.04
CA SER A 61 13.45 -8.29 5.27
C SER A 61 14.73 -8.06 6.08
N MET A 62 14.61 -7.73 7.37
CA MET A 62 15.71 -7.48 8.33
C MET A 62 16.65 -6.34 7.91
N ILE A 63 16.15 -5.40 7.13
CA ILE A 63 16.87 -4.20 6.69
C ILE A 63 16.04 -2.95 6.96
N THR A 64 16.72 -1.79 6.97
CA THR A 64 16.05 -0.51 7.14
C THR A 64 15.46 -0.01 5.81
N PRO A 65 14.47 0.91 5.83
CA PRO A 65 13.92 1.52 4.62
C PRO A 65 14.98 2.05 3.65
N GLN A 66 16.01 2.73 4.16
CA GLN A 66 17.11 3.23 3.34
C GLN A 66 17.86 2.12 2.58
N GLN A 67 18.05 0.95 3.18
CA GLN A 67 18.70 -0.17 2.52
C GLN A 67 17.74 -0.90 1.58
N PHE A 68 16.48 -1.03 1.98
CA PHE A 68 15.42 -1.59 1.14
C PHE A 68 15.30 -0.83 -0.20
N ALA A 69 15.23 0.50 -0.17
CA ALA A 69 15.14 1.33 -1.36
C ALA A 69 16.25 1.05 -2.39
N LYS A 70 17.50 0.85 -1.94
CA LYS A 70 18.64 0.55 -2.81
C LYS A 70 18.50 -0.78 -3.55
N ILE A 71 17.77 -1.71 -2.98
CA ILE A 71 17.52 -3.02 -3.59
C ILE A 71 16.28 -2.93 -4.49
N ALA A 72 15.18 -2.42 -3.96
CA ALA A 72 13.88 -2.35 -4.62
C ALA A 72 13.92 -1.60 -5.96
N VAL A 73 14.57 -0.43 -5.99
CA VAL A 73 14.69 0.39 -7.21
C VAL A 73 15.41 -0.32 -8.35
N ARG A 74 16.34 -1.23 -8.03
CA ARG A 74 17.05 -2.02 -9.05
C ARG A 74 16.17 -3.06 -9.74
N HIS A 75 15.04 -3.39 -9.12
CA HIS A 75 14.04 -4.33 -9.64
C HIS A 75 12.78 -3.63 -10.17
N GLY A 76 12.83 -2.29 -10.30
CA GLY A 76 11.75 -1.50 -10.90
C GLY A 76 10.69 -1.00 -9.92
N THR A 77 10.79 -1.31 -8.64
CA THR A 77 9.89 -0.76 -7.62
C THR A 77 10.32 0.66 -7.28
N THR A 78 9.41 1.61 -7.36
CA THR A 78 9.67 3.05 -7.15
C THR A 78 8.88 3.64 -5.99
N ALA A 79 7.91 2.90 -5.49
CA ALA A 79 7.12 3.28 -4.32
C ALA A 79 6.65 2.04 -3.56
N VAL A 80 6.41 2.20 -2.27
CA VAL A 80 5.85 1.15 -1.41
C VAL A 80 4.87 1.75 -0.41
N VAL A 81 3.83 0.97 -0.04
CA VAL A 81 2.97 1.25 1.11
C VAL A 81 3.37 0.30 2.22
N CYS A 82 3.87 0.86 3.32
CA CYS A 82 4.50 0.11 4.41
C CYS A 82 3.58 0.05 5.63
N ASP A 83 3.31 -1.14 6.13
CA ASP A 83 2.76 -1.34 7.47
C ASP A 83 3.88 -1.73 8.43
N PRO A 84 4.33 -0.83 9.33
CA PRO A 84 5.44 -1.08 10.24
C PRO A 84 4.98 -1.75 11.55
N HIS A 85 4.00 -2.66 11.51
CA HIS A 85 3.46 -3.26 12.73
C HIS A 85 4.45 -4.21 13.42
N GLU A 86 5.38 -4.82 12.69
CA GLU A 86 6.36 -5.73 13.29
C GLU A 86 7.34 -4.96 14.20
N ILE A 87 7.87 -3.84 13.73
CA ILE A 87 8.71 -3.00 14.60
C ILE A 87 7.89 -2.32 15.70
N ALA A 88 6.63 -2.00 15.44
CA ALA A 88 5.72 -1.47 16.44
C ALA A 88 5.46 -2.46 17.58
N ASN A 89 5.36 -3.76 17.28
CA ASN A 89 5.25 -4.81 18.31
C ASN A 89 6.48 -4.87 19.23
N VAL A 90 7.63 -4.37 18.78
CA VAL A 90 8.88 -4.37 19.58
C VAL A 90 9.06 -3.05 20.32
N SER A 91 8.86 -1.91 19.63
CA SER A 91 9.27 -0.58 20.09
C SER A 91 8.15 0.47 20.03
N GLY A 92 6.91 0.09 19.75
CA GLY A 92 5.79 1.02 19.72
C GLY A 92 5.96 2.15 18.69
N ILE A 93 5.49 3.34 19.07
CA ILE A 93 5.61 4.56 18.27
C ILE A 93 7.05 4.89 17.89
N ASP A 94 8.00 4.72 18.80
CA ASP A 94 9.42 5.01 18.55
C ASP A 94 9.96 4.18 17.37
N GLY A 95 9.52 2.92 17.26
CA GLY A 95 9.88 2.04 16.14
C GLY A 95 9.32 2.54 14.80
N ILE A 96 8.07 2.99 14.80
CA ILE A 96 7.42 3.55 13.61
C ILE A 96 8.12 4.85 13.18
N GLU A 97 8.39 5.74 14.12
CA GLU A 97 9.08 7.01 13.85
C GLU A 97 10.51 6.79 13.32
N PHE A 98 11.21 5.79 13.87
CA PHE A 98 12.50 5.38 13.32
C PHE A 98 12.40 4.95 11.85
N MET A 99 11.37 4.18 11.47
CA MET A 99 11.17 3.75 10.09
C MET A 99 10.90 4.93 9.17
N ILE A 100 10.03 5.87 9.58
CA ILE A 100 9.71 7.09 8.84
C ILE A 100 10.98 7.97 8.68
N ASP A 101 11.70 8.25 9.78
CA ASP A 101 12.94 9.05 9.73
C ASP A 101 14.00 8.40 8.85
N ASN A 102 14.15 7.08 8.92
CA ASN A 102 15.11 6.37 8.07
C ASN A 102 14.73 6.43 6.58
N ALA A 103 13.44 6.31 6.27
CA ALA A 103 12.91 6.40 4.92
C ALA A 103 13.16 7.78 4.27
N SER A 104 13.03 8.86 5.05
CA SER A 104 13.22 10.23 4.56
C SER A 104 14.64 10.54 4.03
N LYS A 105 15.62 9.69 4.32
CA LYS A 105 17.05 9.87 3.97
C LYS A 105 17.40 9.45 2.54
N VAL A 106 16.44 8.94 1.78
CA VAL A 106 16.65 8.47 0.40
C VAL A 106 15.54 8.94 -0.54
N PRO A 107 15.85 9.20 -1.82
CA PRO A 107 14.85 9.63 -2.81
C PRO A 107 14.04 8.44 -3.34
N PHE A 108 13.27 7.81 -2.46
CA PHE A 108 12.35 6.72 -2.76
C PHE A 108 11.02 7.01 -2.08
N ASN A 109 9.91 6.65 -2.69
CA ASN A 109 8.60 6.97 -2.16
C ASN A 109 8.15 5.89 -1.15
N PHE A 110 8.14 6.26 0.12
CA PHE A 110 7.57 5.46 1.19
C PHE A 110 6.27 6.10 1.67
N TYR A 111 5.20 5.33 1.64
CA TYR A 111 3.92 5.68 2.22
C TYR A 111 3.69 4.74 3.40
N PHE A 112 3.57 5.29 4.60
CA PHE A 112 3.34 4.48 5.80
C PHE A 112 1.86 4.38 6.12
N THR A 113 1.48 3.32 6.81
CA THR A 113 0.17 3.18 7.40
C THR A 113 0.29 3.09 8.93
N ALA A 114 -0.73 3.50 9.67
CA ALA A 114 -0.77 3.39 11.11
C ALA A 114 -1.12 1.95 11.49
N PRO A 115 -0.26 1.18 12.19
CA PRO A 115 -0.53 -0.20 12.55
C PRO A 115 -1.80 -0.34 13.39
N SER A 116 -2.81 -1.02 12.87
CA SER A 116 -4.14 -1.14 13.48
C SER A 116 -4.15 -2.06 14.69
N CYS A 117 -3.33 -3.11 14.67
CA CYS A 117 -3.34 -4.24 15.59
C CYS A 117 -1.93 -4.49 16.16
N VAL A 118 -1.61 -3.85 17.29
CA VAL A 118 -0.35 -4.04 18.03
C VAL A 118 -0.69 -4.22 19.51
N PRO A 119 -0.58 -5.44 20.03
CA PRO A 119 -0.39 -6.72 19.32
C PRO A 119 -1.60 -7.09 18.44
N ALA A 120 -1.43 -8.10 17.59
CA ALA A 120 -2.49 -8.56 16.67
C ALA A 120 -3.72 -9.08 17.43
N THR A 121 -3.54 -9.68 18.58
CA THR A 121 -4.61 -10.13 19.49
C THR A 121 -4.28 -9.81 20.96
N ALA A 122 -5.31 -9.75 21.80
CA ALA A 122 -5.16 -9.54 23.25
C ALA A 122 -4.47 -10.72 23.99
N PHE A 123 -4.25 -11.83 23.30
CA PHE A 123 -3.60 -13.02 23.87
C PHE A 123 -2.08 -13.05 23.67
N GLU A 124 -1.57 -12.15 22.85
CA GLU A 124 -0.15 -12.08 22.53
C GLU A 124 0.62 -11.21 23.53
N THR A 125 1.88 -11.56 23.74
CA THR A 125 2.83 -10.72 24.48
C THR A 125 3.65 -9.93 23.47
N SER A 126 3.57 -8.60 23.53
CA SER A 126 4.34 -7.69 22.69
C SER A 126 5.23 -6.76 23.54
N GLY A 127 6.19 -6.13 22.92
CA GLY A 127 7.03 -5.09 23.53
C GLY A 127 6.29 -3.77 23.73
N ALA A 128 5.21 -3.53 22.96
CA ALA A 128 4.35 -2.35 23.04
C ALA A 128 2.90 -2.68 22.70
N VAL A 129 2.00 -1.78 23.06
CA VAL A 129 0.59 -1.81 22.68
C VAL A 129 0.26 -0.46 22.07
N LEU A 130 -0.41 -0.44 20.92
CA LEU A 130 -0.93 0.79 20.32
C LEU A 130 -2.44 0.88 20.57
N ASP A 131 -2.86 1.90 21.28
CA ASP A 131 -4.26 2.19 21.53
C ASP A 131 -4.86 3.18 20.49
N ALA A 132 -6.11 3.59 20.68
CA ALA A 132 -6.78 4.51 19.78
C ALA A 132 -6.16 5.91 19.77
N GLU A 133 -5.58 6.38 20.87
CA GLU A 133 -4.87 7.64 20.96
C GLU A 133 -3.58 7.60 20.12
N ASP A 134 -2.84 6.52 20.17
CA ASP A 134 -1.65 6.29 19.34
C ASP A 134 -2.00 6.29 17.84
N ILE A 135 -3.09 5.62 17.48
CA ILE A 135 -3.59 5.63 16.10
C ILE A 135 -4.00 7.04 15.67
N SER A 136 -4.68 7.79 16.53
CA SER A 136 -5.04 9.20 16.26
C SER A 136 -3.80 10.06 16.02
N TYR A 137 -2.76 9.87 16.82
CA TYR A 137 -1.48 10.56 16.65
C TYR A 137 -0.82 10.21 15.31
N LEU A 138 -0.72 8.93 14.97
CA LEU A 138 -0.11 8.48 13.72
C LEU A 138 -0.87 8.99 12.49
N LEU A 139 -2.20 8.94 12.51
CA LEU A 139 -3.03 9.40 11.40
C LEU A 139 -2.92 10.91 11.10
N GLN A 140 -2.38 11.71 12.02
CA GLN A 140 -2.12 13.14 11.79
C GLN A 140 -0.81 13.42 11.03
N LYS A 141 0.08 12.42 10.91
CA LYS A 141 1.34 12.58 10.18
C LYS A 141 1.10 12.58 8.65
N ASP A 142 1.81 13.42 7.94
CA ASP A 142 1.73 13.51 6.46
C ASP A 142 2.24 12.23 5.78
N GLU A 143 3.23 11.56 6.38
CA GLU A 143 3.80 10.32 5.87
C GLU A 143 2.88 9.12 6.02
N VAL A 144 1.87 9.20 6.89
CA VAL A 144 0.91 8.14 7.15
C VAL A 144 -0.31 8.33 6.26
N VAL A 145 -0.51 7.42 5.32
CA VAL A 145 -1.54 7.52 4.28
C VAL A 145 -2.83 6.76 4.59
N GLY A 146 -2.84 5.91 5.61
CA GLY A 146 -4.01 5.09 5.96
C GLY A 146 -3.88 4.40 7.31
N LEU A 147 -4.93 3.70 7.72
CA LEU A 147 -4.87 2.69 8.76
C LEU A 147 -4.41 1.38 8.13
N ALA A 148 -3.42 0.75 8.73
CA ALA A 148 -2.87 -0.53 8.28
C ALA A 148 -3.89 -1.68 8.41
N GLU A 149 -3.54 -2.80 7.85
CA GLU A 149 -4.35 -4.01 7.81
C GLU A 149 -5.06 -4.32 9.14
N MET A 150 -6.38 -4.43 9.08
CA MET A 150 -7.21 -4.74 10.24
C MET A 150 -7.25 -6.25 10.47
N MET A 151 -6.18 -6.79 11.06
CA MET A 151 -6.02 -8.22 11.35
C MET A 151 -7.02 -8.72 12.41
N ASN A 152 -7.44 -7.84 13.33
CA ASN A 152 -8.43 -8.21 14.34
C ASN A 152 -9.88 -8.19 13.76
N PHE A 153 -10.06 -8.90 12.63
CA PHE A 153 -11.41 -9.06 12.06
C PHE A 153 -12.42 -9.73 13.04
N PRO A 154 -12.02 -10.64 13.93
CA PRO A 154 -12.95 -11.13 14.96
C PRO A 154 -13.46 -10.01 15.86
N GLY A 155 -12.61 -9.08 16.25
CA GLY A 155 -13.00 -7.90 17.03
C GLY A 155 -13.94 -6.98 16.26
N VAL A 156 -13.70 -6.77 14.97
CA VAL A 156 -14.61 -5.99 14.09
C VAL A 156 -15.98 -6.65 14.05
N ILE A 157 -16.04 -7.95 13.76
CA ILE A 157 -17.29 -8.73 13.63
C ILE A 157 -18.02 -8.82 14.97
N GLY A 158 -17.28 -8.98 16.06
CA GLY A 158 -17.79 -9.09 17.44
C GLY A 158 -18.14 -7.76 18.09
N GLY A 159 -17.78 -6.63 17.48
CA GLY A 159 -18.07 -5.30 18.01
C GLY A 159 -17.16 -4.85 19.16
N ASP A 160 -15.88 -5.22 19.12
CA ASP A 160 -14.91 -4.78 20.11
C ASP A 160 -14.77 -3.24 20.10
N GLU A 161 -14.95 -2.61 21.26
CA GLU A 161 -15.04 -1.15 21.39
C GLU A 161 -13.74 -0.45 20.97
N GLU A 162 -12.57 -1.00 21.33
CA GLU A 162 -11.29 -0.42 21.01
C GLU A 162 -10.98 -0.54 19.50
N VAL A 163 -11.28 -1.69 18.92
CA VAL A 163 -11.14 -1.90 17.46
C VAL A 163 -12.03 -0.93 16.70
N LEU A 164 -13.31 -0.82 17.09
CA LEU A 164 -14.25 0.09 16.43
C LEU A 164 -13.86 1.55 16.60
N ARG A 165 -13.26 1.93 17.73
CA ARG A 165 -12.74 3.27 17.96
C ARG A 165 -11.59 3.62 17.02
N LYS A 166 -10.64 2.72 16.81
CA LYS A 166 -9.54 2.90 15.83
C LYS A 166 -10.07 3.08 14.42
N LEU A 167 -11.03 2.25 14.01
CA LEU A 167 -11.68 2.37 12.71
C LEU A 167 -12.42 3.70 12.54
N GLU A 168 -13.10 4.18 13.60
CA GLU A 168 -13.78 5.48 13.57
C GLU A 168 -12.80 6.65 13.42
N LEU A 169 -11.66 6.62 14.10
CA LEU A 169 -10.60 7.62 13.97
C LEU A 169 -10.03 7.65 12.53
N ALA A 170 -9.83 6.49 11.92
CA ALA A 170 -9.40 6.41 10.53
C ALA A 170 -10.44 7.00 9.57
N ARG A 171 -11.73 6.70 9.77
CA ARG A 171 -12.83 7.31 8.99
C ARG A 171 -12.86 8.84 9.13
N GLN A 172 -12.68 9.35 10.34
CA GLN A 172 -12.68 10.80 10.63
C GLN A 172 -11.48 11.51 10.00
N SER A 173 -10.35 10.84 9.89
CA SER A 173 -9.16 11.36 9.20
C SER A 173 -9.33 11.45 7.68
N GLY A 174 -10.32 10.77 7.12
CA GLY A 174 -10.55 10.66 5.67
C GLY A 174 -9.55 9.74 4.95
N LYS A 175 -8.70 9.04 5.70
CA LYS A 175 -7.69 8.12 5.15
C LYS A 175 -8.27 6.71 4.98
N PRO A 176 -7.81 5.95 3.97
CA PRO A 176 -8.27 4.58 3.73
C PRO A 176 -7.92 3.64 4.88
N ILE A 177 -8.67 2.56 4.96
CA ILE A 177 -8.49 1.48 5.93
C ILE A 177 -8.16 0.21 5.14
N ASP A 178 -7.00 -0.37 5.39
CA ASP A 178 -6.60 -1.65 4.81
C ASP A 178 -7.19 -2.82 5.61
N GLY A 179 -7.42 -3.94 4.93
CA GLY A 179 -8.03 -5.13 5.50
C GLY A 179 -7.13 -6.36 5.44
N HIS A 180 -7.43 -7.26 6.39
CA HIS A 180 -6.80 -8.56 6.52
C HIS A 180 -7.80 -9.52 7.16
N ALA A 181 -8.58 -10.22 6.36
CA ALA A 181 -9.65 -11.06 6.86
C ALA A 181 -9.74 -12.40 6.10
N PRO A 182 -8.69 -13.25 6.19
CA PRO A 182 -8.68 -14.53 5.49
C PRO A 182 -9.89 -15.40 5.89
N LEU A 183 -10.52 -16.02 4.88
CA LEU A 183 -11.66 -16.92 5.02
C LEU A 183 -12.97 -16.26 5.55
N VAL A 184 -12.98 -14.94 5.73
CA VAL A 184 -14.21 -14.24 6.11
C VAL A 184 -15.10 -14.06 4.89
N THR A 185 -16.34 -14.57 4.98
CA THR A 185 -17.34 -14.58 3.91
C THR A 185 -18.76 -14.36 4.45
N GLY A 186 -19.75 -14.12 3.59
CA GLY A 186 -21.15 -13.97 3.95
C GLY A 186 -21.40 -12.85 4.96
N ARG A 187 -22.30 -13.08 5.92
CA ARG A 187 -22.72 -12.06 6.90
C ARG A 187 -21.59 -11.46 7.74
N ASP A 188 -20.52 -12.20 7.95
CA ASP A 188 -19.39 -11.70 8.71
C ASP A 188 -18.53 -10.78 7.82
N LEU A 189 -18.43 -11.06 6.52
CA LEU A 189 -17.86 -10.16 5.55
C LEU A 189 -18.66 -8.86 5.44
N ASP A 190 -20.01 -8.93 5.42
CA ASP A 190 -20.87 -7.74 5.42
C ASP A 190 -20.56 -6.81 6.60
N LYS A 191 -20.40 -7.37 7.81
CA LYS A 191 -20.06 -6.59 9.01
C LYS A 191 -18.68 -5.95 8.92
N TYR A 192 -17.71 -6.66 8.34
CA TYR A 192 -16.35 -6.18 8.18
C TYR A 192 -16.29 -5.03 7.17
N ILE A 193 -16.88 -5.20 6.00
CA ILE A 193 -16.94 -4.16 4.94
C ILE A 193 -17.75 -2.94 5.37
N ALA A 194 -18.83 -3.13 6.18
CA ALA A 194 -19.62 -2.03 6.71
C ALA A 194 -18.80 -1.04 7.54
N GLN A 195 -17.61 -1.42 8.01
CA GLN A 195 -16.66 -0.53 8.68
C GLN A 195 -15.82 0.30 7.72
N ARG A 196 -16.11 0.30 6.42
CA ARG A 196 -15.36 0.99 5.35
C ARG A 196 -13.92 0.50 5.19
N ILE A 197 -13.69 -0.77 5.46
CA ILE A 197 -12.45 -1.43 5.13
C ILE A 197 -12.48 -1.70 3.62
N VAL A 198 -11.52 -1.13 2.88
CA VAL A 198 -11.60 -0.99 1.42
C VAL A 198 -10.75 -1.98 0.63
N THR A 199 -9.88 -2.72 1.30
CA THR A 199 -8.96 -3.69 0.69
C THR A 199 -8.94 -4.97 1.50
N ASP A 200 -8.44 -6.04 0.90
CA ASP A 200 -8.03 -7.27 1.58
C ASP A 200 -7.04 -8.00 0.67
N HIS A 201 -5.83 -8.24 1.16
CA HIS A 201 -4.74 -8.89 0.43
C HIS A 201 -4.52 -10.36 0.83
N GLU A 202 -5.28 -10.87 1.82
CA GLU A 202 -5.11 -12.22 2.40
C GLU A 202 -6.20 -13.22 1.96
N CYS A 203 -6.74 -13.06 0.75
CA CYS A 203 -7.68 -14.03 0.22
C CYS A 203 -7.02 -15.40 0.01
N SER A 204 -7.56 -16.44 0.64
CA SER A 204 -7.01 -17.79 0.61
C SER A 204 -7.37 -18.58 -0.65
N ASN A 205 -8.41 -18.16 -1.37
CA ASN A 205 -8.88 -18.84 -2.58
C ASN A 205 -9.68 -17.91 -3.51
N PHE A 206 -9.88 -18.38 -4.74
CA PHE A 206 -10.54 -17.60 -5.79
C PHE A 206 -11.99 -17.20 -5.43
N ASN A 207 -12.77 -18.10 -4.83
CA ASN A 207 -14.18 -17.81 -4.52
C ASN A 207 -14.29 -16.71 -3.47
N GLU A 208 -13.47 -16.77 -2.43
CA GLU A 208 -13.37 -15.74 -1.41
C GLU A 208 -12.99 -14.37 -2.02
N ALA A 209 -11.98 -14.34 -2.90
CA ALA A 209 -11.56 -13.12 -3.56
C ALA A 209 -12.68 -12.53 -4.44
N MET A 210 -13.43 -13.38 -5.13
CA MET A 210 -14.55 -12.94 -5.98
C MET A 210 -15.72 -12.41 -5.16
N GLU A 211 -16.03 -13.02 -4.03
CA GLU A 211 -17.07 -12.54 -3.12
C GLU A 211 -16.70 -11.15 -2.56
N LYS A 212 -15.50 -11.01 -1.99
CA LYS A 212 -14.99 -9.72 -1.47
C LYS A 212 -14.98 -8.63 -2.54
N LYS A 213 -14.60 -8.98 -3.77
CA LYS A 213 -14.63 -8.05 -4.89
C LYS A 213 -16.05 -7.61 -5.26
N ALA A 214 -17.02 -8.52 -5.26
CA ALA A 214 -18.41 -8.22 -5.61
C ALA A 214 -19.04 -7.28 -4.57
N GLU A 215 -18.94 -7.60 -3.29
CA GLU A 215 -19.45 -6.78 -2.19
C GLU A 215 -18.89 -5.36 -2.18
N ARG A 216 -17.62 -5.20 -2.54
CA ARG A 216 -16.98 -3.89 -2.64
C ARG A 216 -17.59 -3.03 -3.74
N TYR A 217 -17.94 -3.60 -4.90
CA TYR A 217 -18.51 -2.85 -6.02
C TYR A 217 -19.92 -2.38 -5.76
N GLU A 218 -20.74 -3.15 -5.04
CA GLU A 218 -22.12 -2.79 -4.70
C GLU A 218 -22.19 -1.65 -3.68
N ASN A 219 -21.23 -1.58 -2.75
CA ASN A 219 -21.23 -0.61 -1.66
C ASN A 219 -20.58 0.75 -1.99
N TYR A 220 -19.81 0.88 -3.08
CA TYR A 220 -19.13 2.11 -3.46
C TYR A 220 -19.59 2.68 -4.81
N GLY A 221 -20.59 2.10 -5.44
CA GLY A 221 -21.17 2.52 -6.73
C GLY A 221 -22.41 3.40 -6.65
N SER A 222 -22.76 3.90 -5.47
CA SER A 222 -23.92 4.78 -5.26
C SER A 222 -23.54 6.14 -4.68
#